data_b12052a57a1c3449623065cd8f407170
#
_entry.id   b12052a57a1c3449623065cd8f407170
#
_cell.length_a   1.000
_cell.length_b   1.000
_cell.length_c   1.000
_cell.angle_alpha   90.00
_cell.angle_beta   90.00
_cell.angle_gamma   90.00
#
_symmetry.space_group_name_H-M   'P 1'
#
loop_
_entity.id
_entity.type
_entity.pdbx_description
1 polymer ?
#
loop_
_entity_poly.entity_id
_entity_poly.type
_entity_poly.pdbx_seq_one_letter_code
_entity_poly.pdbx_strand_id
1 'polypeptide(L)'
;GAYMSRVAIIGGGPAGMMCASEAAHNGHSVTLYERNEKLGKKLFITGKGRCNLTNSADIKDFFENIPRNSRFLYSALYGFTNDELVAAINAEGVPTKVERGGRVFPESDKSSDILRAMANRVKKAGVDIRLNSRVKAITKDENGFIIDLGGKKERYDAVVLATGGASYTSTGSTGDGYAFAKAFGHSVTPIVPSLISLETEEEWPKELMGLSLKNVTLNAYNKKKKLV
;
A
#
# COMPACT_ATOMS: atom_id res chain seq x y z
N GLY A 1 27.49 14.45 -11.15
CA GLY A 1 26.10 14.79 -10.91
C GLY A 1 25.28 13.52 -10.99
N ALA A 2 24.28 13.37 -10.11
CA ALA A 2 23.36 12.24 -10.20
C ALA A 2 22.66 12.25 -11.57
N TYR A 3 22.64 11.12 -12.24
CA TYR A 3 21.98 11.00 -13.55
C TYR A 3 20.46 11.10 -13.35
N MET A 4 19.84 12.11 -13.96
CA MET A 4 18.38 12.30 -13.90
C MET A 4 17.70 11.26 -14.81
N SER A 5 16.94 10.37 -14.22
CA SER A 5 16.14 9.37 -14.93
C SER A 5 14.68 9.78 -15.03
N ARG A 6 14.02 9.37 -16.10
CA ARG A 6 12.55 9.40 -16.20
C ARG A 6 11.97 8.13 -15.59
N VAL A 7 11.16 8.27 -14.56
CA VAL A 7 10.60 7.15 -13.80
C VAL A 7 9.08 7.14 -13.93
N ALA A 8 8.51 6.01 -14.35
CA ALA A 8 7.08 5.76 -14.30
C ALA A 8 6.72 4.97 -13.05
N ILE A 9 5.74 5.43 -12.30
CA ILE A 9 5.18 4.71 -11.16
C ILE A 9 3.74 4.34 -11.48
N ILE A 10 3.44 3.06 -11.41
CA ILE A 10 2.14 2.51 -11.77
C ILE A 10 1.35 2.18 -10.51
N GLY A 11 0.34 3.00 -10.22
CA GLY A 11 -0.52 2.89 -9.05
C GLY A 11 -0.34 4.05 -8.07
N GLY A 12 -1.40 4.81 -7.86
CA GLY A 12 -1.47 5.98 -6.97
C GLY A 12 -1.97 5.66 -5.55
N GLY A 13 -1.70 4.44 -5.07
CA GLY A 13 -1.87 4.06 -3.67
C GLY A 13 -0.74 4.59 -2.79
N PRO A 14 -0.73 4.26 -1.48
CA PRO A 14 0.27 4.76 -0.54
C PRO A 14 1.71 4.42 -0.95
N ALA A 15 1.96 3.21 -1.42
CA ALA A 15 3.28 2.79 -1.90
C ALA A 15 3.74 3.63 -3.10
N GLY A 16 2.87 3.83 -4.08
CA GLY A 16 3.18 4.64 -5.26
C GLY A 16 3.39 6.11 -4.93
N MET A 17 2.57 6.68 -4.06
CA MET A 17 2.72 8.08 -3.62
C MET A 17 4.04 8.31 -2.87
N MET A 18 4.40 7.42 -1.95
CA MET A 18 5.68 7.52 -1.23
C MET A 18 6.86 7.36 -2.19
N CYS A 19 6.85 6.34 -3.03
CA CYS A 19 7.90 6.12 -4.02
C CYS A 19 8.04 7.31 -4.98
N ALA A 20 6.93 7.90 -5.43
CA ALA A 20 6.95 9.05 -6.34
C ALA A 20 7.59 10.27 -5.71
N SER A 21 7.21 10.60 -4.46
CA SER A 21 7.79 11.74 -3.76
C SER A 21 9.28 11.55 -3.50
N GLU A 22 9.70 10.36 -3.08
CA GLU A 22 11.13 10.08 -2.82
C GLU A 22 11.97 10.10 -4.10
N ALA A 23 11.50 9.47 -5.18
CA ALA A 23 12.20 9.50 -6.46
C ALA A 23 12.37 10.93 -6.99
N ALA A 24 11.33 11.76 -6.88
CA ALA A 24 11.38 13.16 -7.30
C ALA A 24 12.32 14.01 -6.41
N HIS A 25 12.32 13.81 -5.09
CA HIS A 25 13.27 14.44 -4.18
C HIS A 25 14.73 14.07 -4.49
N ASN A 26 14.96 12.87 -5.00
CA ASN A 26 16.28 12.43 -5.45
C ASN A 26 16.65 12.92 -6.87
N GLY A 27 15.90 13.84 -7.44
CA GLY A 27 16.21 14.52 -8.70
C GLY A 27 15.78 13.80 -9.97
N HIS A 28 14.89 12.81 -9.85
CA HIS A 28 14.32 12.12 -11.01
C HIS A 28 13.06 12.81 -11.53
N SER A 29 12.81 12.71 -12.84
CA SER A 29 11.57 13.13 -13.47
C SER A 29 10.53 12.01 -13.32
N VAL A 30 9.49 12.23 -12.52
CA VAL A 30 8.55 11.18 -12.12
C VAL A 30 7.15 11.43 -12.69
N THR A 31 6.59 10.40 -13.31
CA THR A 31 5.18 10.34 -13.68
C THR A 31 4.48 9.25 -12.87
N LEU A 32 3.40 9.60 -12.18
CA LEU A 32 2.56 8.68 -11.41
C LEU A 32 1.24 8.42 -12.14
N TYR A 33 1.04 7.19 -12.59
CA TYR A 33 -0.16 6.74 -13.25
C TYR A 33 -1.14 6.12 -12.27
N GLU A 34 -2.35 6.65 -12.22
CA GLU A 34 -3.46 6.09 -11.45
C GLU A 34 -4.66 5.84 -12.34
N ARG A 35 -5.19 4.63 -12.31
CA ARG A 35 -6.35 4.23 -13.13
C ARG A 35 -7.65 4.90 -12.72
N ASN A 36 -7.77 5.27 -11.45
CA ASN A 36 -8.97 5.90 -10.88
C ASN A 36 -8.94 7.42 -11.06
N GLU A 37 -10.05 8.05 -10.78
CA GLU A 37 -10.25 9.51 -10.79
C GLU A 37 -9.57 10.22 -9.61
N LYS A 38 -9.05 9.46 -8.63
CA LYS A 38 -8.35 10.00 -7.45
C LYS A 38 -7.32 9.02 -6.91
N LEU A 39 -6.33 9.57 -6.20
CA LEU A 39 -5.32 8.80 -5.49
C LEU A 39 -5.90 8.08 -4.27
N GLY A 40 -5.29 6.96 -3.87
CA GLY A 40 -5.46 6.34 -2.58
C GLY A 40 -6.84 5.78 -2.25
N LYS A 41 -7.63 5.34 -3.21
CA LYS A 41 -8.99 4.80 -2.97
C LYS A 41 -9.03 3.73 -1.87
N LYS A 42 -8.10 2.79 -1.88
CA LYS A 42 -8.04 1.75 -0.85
C LYS A 42 -7.63 2.34 0.51
N LEU A 43 -6.66 3.24 0.53
CA LEU A 43 -6.24 3.92 1.75
C LEU A 43 -7.42 4.62 2.43
N PHE A 44 -8.29 5.25 1.65
CA PHE A 44 -9.46 5.97 2.13
C PHE A 44 -10.42 5.11 2.96
N ILE A 45 -10.58 3.82 2.61
CA ILE A 45 -11.50 2.90 3.30
C ILE A 45 -10.83 2.11 4.43
N THR A 46 -9.50 2.18 4.59
CA THR A 46 -8.79 1.44 5.63
C THR A 46 -9.15 1.92 7.03
N GLY A 47 -9.02 1.03 8.02
CA GLY A 47 -9.31 1.36 9.41
C GLY A 47 -10.77 1.86 9.63
N LYS A 48 -11.72 1.37 8.85
CA LYS A 48 -13.13 1.84 8.85
C LYS A 48 -13.25 3.34 8.55
N GLY A 49 -12.46 3.84 7.60
CA GLY A 49 -12.43 5.26 7.21
C GLY A 49 -11.54 6.15 8.06
N ARG A 50 -10.80 5.57 9.03
CA ARG A 50 -9.88 6.29 9.93
C ARG A 50 -8.42 6.23 9.48
N CYS A 51 -8.04 5.26 8.65
CA CYS A 51 -6.68 4.90 8.27
C CYS A 51 -5.80 4.52 9.46
N ASN A 52 -5.70 3.23 9.76
CA ASN A 52 -4.62 2.73 10.63
C ASN A 52 -3.29 2.87 9.85
N LEU A 53 -2.55 3.95 10.14
CA LEU A 53 -1.36 4.34 9.37
C LEU A 53 -0.23 3.33 9.53
N THR A 54 0.08 2.98 10.78
CA THR A 54 1.13 2.06 11.16
C THR A 54 0.94 1.58 12.61
N ASN A 55 1.96 0.93 13.15
CA ASN A 55 2.06 0.58 14.57
C ASN A 55 3.27 1.29 15.19
N SER A 56 3.17 1.70 16.44
CA SER A 56 4.24 2.37 17.19
C SER A 56 5.22 1.41 17.88
N ALA A 57 5.13 0.10 17.61
CA ALA A 57 6.08 -0.88 18.12
C ALA A 57 7.50 -0.60 17.60
N ASP A 58 8.50 -1.07 18.33
CA ASP A 58 9.89 -1.06 17.84
C ASP A 58 9.96 -1.81 16.50
N ILE A 59 10.74 -1.28 15.55
CA ILE A 59 10.83 -1.83 14.20
C ILE A 59 11.23 -3.31 14.19
N LYS A 60 12.04 -3.77 15.15
CA LYS A 60 12.43 -5.18 15.30
C LYS A 60 11.24 -6.10 15.53
N ASP A 61 10.21 -5.61 16.26
CA ASP A 61 9.03 -6.40 16.63
C ASP A 61 8.10 -6.61 15.42
N PHE A 62 8.25 -5.80 14.35
CA PHE A 62 7.51 -5.99 13.11
C PHE A 62 7.81 -7.36 12.48
N PHE A 63 9.05 -7.83 12.55
CA PHE A 63 9.47 -9.09 11.91
C PHE A 63 8.82 -10.31 12.53
N GLU A 64 8.50 -10.27 13.82
CA GLU A 64 7.78 -11.35 14.51
C GLU A 64 6.31 -11.42 14.08
N ASN A 65 5.76 -10.31 13.63
CA ASN A 65 4.38 -10.19 13.15
C ASN A 65 4.23 -10.38 11.63
N ILE A 66 5.30 -10.70 10.92
CA ILE A 66 5.29 -11.04 9.50
C ILE A 66 5.47 -12.55 9.35
N PRO A 67 4.40 -13.31 9.08
CA PRO A 67 4.41 -14.77 9.20
C PRO A 67 5.26 -15.49 8.14
N ARG A 68 5.60 -14.83 7.02
CA ARG A 68 6.38 -15.41 5.93
C ARG A 68 7.41 -14.44 5.40
N ASN A 69 8.65 -14.92 5.18
CA ASN A 69 9.73 -14.19 4.53
C ASN A 69 10.03 -12.81 5.16
N SER A 70 9.85 -12.65 6.48
CA SER A 70 10.07 -11.37 7.16
C SER A 70 11.45 -10.77 6.89
N ARG A 71 12.50 -11.61 6.79
CA ARG A 71 13.87 -11.19 6.50
C ARG A 71 14.02 -10.47 5.16
N PHE A 72 13.18 -10.77 4.17
CA PHE A 72 13.18 -10.08 2.88
C PHE A 72 12.89 -8.57 3.03
N LEU A 73 12.11 -8.19 4.03
CA LEU A 73 11.74 -6.79 4.29
C LEU A 73 12.74 -6.04 5.19
N TYR A 74 13.82 -6.71 5.64
CA TYR A 74 14.75 -6.14 6.60
C TYR A 74 15.30 -4.77 6.14
N SER A 75 15.92 -4.73 4.97
CA SER A 75 16.48 -3.48 4.44
C SER A 75 15.42 -2.40 4.21
N ALA A 76 14.23 -2.79 3.75
CA ALA A 76 13.15 -1.83 3.49
C ALA A 76 12.62 -1.19 4.78
N LEU A 77 12.37 -2.00 5.82
CA LEU A 77 11.82 -1.52 7.08
C LEU A 77 12.84 -0.74 7.91
N TYR A 78 14.13 -1.08 7.85
CA TYR A 78 15.17 -0.26 8.47
C TYR A 78 15.58 0.95 7.62
N GLY A 79 15.35 0.93 6.31
CA GLY A 79 15.59 2.05 5.42
C GLY A 79 14.53 3.14 5.48
N PHE A 80 13.31 2.78 5.91
CA PHE A 80 12.21 3.71 6.17
C PHE A 80 11.30 3.13 7.24
N THR A 81 11.47 3.61 8.46
CA THR A 81 10.80 3.07 9.64
C THR A 81 9.36 3.58 9.80
N ASN A 82 8.61 2.93 10.69
CA ASN A 82 7.29 3.40 11.11
C ASN A 82 7.33 4.80 11.74
N ASP A 83 8.37 5.12 12.51
CA ASP A 83 8.54 6.45 13.12
C ASP A 83 8.80 7.52 12.05
N GLU A 84 9.61 7.22 11.05
CA GLU A 84 9.85 8.11 9.91
C GLU A 84 8.58 8.34 9.08
N LEU A 85 7.73 7.30 8.91
CA LEU A 85 6.43 7.46 8.27
C LEU A 85 5.53 8.42 9.06
N VAL A 86 5.44 8.24 10.39
CA VAL A 86 4.68 9.13 11.27
C VAL A 86 5.21 10.57 11.18
N ALA A 87 6.52 10.75 11.25
CA ALA A 87 7.16 12.06 11.12
C ALA A 87 6.84 12.72 9.77
N ALA A 88 6.87 11.95 8.67
CA ALA A 88 6.55 12.45 7.34
C ALA A 88 5.09 12.94 7.21
N ILE A 89 4.16 12.24 7.84
CA ILE A 89 2.74 12.63 7.85
C ILE A 89 2.53 13.87 8.75
N ASN A 90 3.14 13.87 9.93
CA ASN A 90 3.05 15.01 10.85
C ASN A 90 3.63 16.29 10.25
N ALA A 91 4.72 16.19 9.46
CA ALA A 91 5.32 17.30 8.74
C ALA A 91 4.40 17.94 7.69
N GLU A 92 3.40 17.20 7.20
CA GLU A 92 2.35 17.72 6.32
C GLU A 92 1.17 18.34 7.08
N GLY A 93 1.31 18.56 8.39
CA GLY A 93 0.30 19.20 9.23
C GLY A 93 -0.86 18.27 9.64
N VAL A 94 -0.61 16.96 9.65
CA VAL A 94 -1.60 15.96 10.07
C VAL A 94 -1.09 15.28 11.34
N PRO A 95 -1.49 15.74 12.53
CA PRO A 95 -1.08 15.13 13.79
C PRO A 95 -1.67 13.72 13.93
N THR A 96 -0.92 12.86 14.60
CA THR A 96 -1.28 11.45 14.80
C THR A 96 -1.35 11.11 16.29
N LYS A 97 -2.13 10.08 16.61
CA LYS A 97 -2.28 9.53 17.95
C LYS A 97 -2.03 8.03 17.95
N VAL A 98 -1.57 7.52 19.09
CA VAL A 98 -1.40 6.08 19.32
C VAL A 98 -2.58 5.58 20.15
N GLU A 99 -3.22 4.52 19.70
CA GLU A 99 -4.29 3.83 20.41
C GLU A 99 -3.84 2.47 20.93
N ARG A 100 -4.72 1.81 21.68
CA ARG A 100 -4.48 0.47 22.24
C ARG A 100 -3.90 -0.48 21.17
N GLY A 101 -2.87 -1.23 21.55
CA GLY A 101 -2.14 -2.14 20.68
C GLY A 101 -1.15 -1.45 19.75
N GLY A 102 -0.74 -0.22 20.07
CA GLY A 102 0.25 0.53 19.29
C GLY A 102 -0.27 1.07 17.95
N ARG A 103 -1.55 0.98 17.67
CA ARG A 103 -2.12 1.42 16.38
C ARG A 103 -2.06 2.94 16.25
N VAL A 104 -1.55 3.41 15.13
CA VAL A 104 -1.41 4.84 14.85
C VAL A 104 -2.50 5.31 13.91
N PHE A 105 -3.23 6.35 14.33
CA PHE A 105 -4.31 6.98 13.56
C PHE A 105 -4.08 8.49 13.47
N PRO A 106 -4.67 9.19 12.48
CA PRO A 106 -4.75 10.65 12.55
C PRO A 106 -5.61 11.07 13.75
N GLU A 107 -5.25 12.16 14.40
CA GLU A 107 -6.06 12.70 15.53
C GLU A 107 -7.50 12.99 15.13
N SER A 108 -7.72 13.42 13.89
CA SER A 108 -9.04 13.69 13.31
C SER A 108 -9.91 12.46 13.11
N ASP A 109 -9.36 11.24 13.19
CA ASP A 109 -10.02 9.99 12.82
C ASP A 109 -10.54 9.95 11.38
N LYS A 110 -9.92 10.72 10.47
CA LYS A 110 -10.29 10.79 9.05
C LYS A 110 -9.16 10.34 8.14
N SER A 111 -9.38 9.26 7.41
CA SER A 111 -8.42 8.77 6.40
C SER A 111 -8.14 9.81 5.30
N SER A 112 -9.08 10.71 5.04
CA SER A 112 -8.91 11.82 4.09
C SER A 112 -7.75 12.75 4.44
N ASP A 113 -7.43 12.93 5.73
CA ASP A 113 -6.32 13.78 6.14
C ASP A 113 -4.97 13.13 5.84
N ILE A 114 -4.84 11.83 6.09
CA ILE A 114 -3.65 11.07 5.69
C ILE A 114 -3.47 11.10 4.17
N LEU A 115 -4.56 10.87 3.44
CA LEU A 115 -4.52 10.92 1.97
C LEU A 115 -4.12 12.30 1.46
N ARG A 116 -4.63 13.37 2.05
CA ARG A 116 -4.26 14.75 1.73
C ARG A 116 -2.77 15.01 1.98
N ALA A 117 -2.25 14.56 3.13
CA ALA A 117 -0.82 14.67 3.46
C ALA A 117 0.06 14.00 2.40
N MET A 118 -0.25 12.76 2.05
CA MET A 118 0.50 12.01 1.04
C MET A 118 0.41 12.66 -0.35
N ALA A 119 -0.79 13.08 -0.77
CA ALA A 119 -1.00 13.75 -2.05
C ALA A 119 -0.25 15.10 -2.12
N ASN A 120 -0.18 15.84 -1.01
CA ASN A 120 0.57 17.09 -0.92
C ASN A 120 2.07 16.85 -1.08
N ARG A 121 2.64 15.81 -0.45
CA ARG A 121 4.06 15.43 -0.64
C ARG A 121 4.37 15.19 -2.12
N VAL A 122 3.53 14.41 -2.80
CA VAL A 122 3.69 14.10 -4.23
C VAL A 122 3.65 15.37 -5.08
N LYS A 123 2.69 16.28 -4.82
CA LYS A 123 2.56 17.55 -5.53
C LYS A 123 3.76 18.48 -5.28
N LYS A 124 4.17 18.64 -4.02
CA LYS A 124 5.31 19.48 -3.63
C LYS A 124 6.62 18.99 -4.26
N ALA A 125 6.76 17.69 -4.44
CA ALA A 125 7.91 17.09 -5.10
C ALA A 125 7.93 17.30 -6.64
N GLY A 126 6.86 17.86 -7.24
CA GLY A 126 6.79 18.14 -8.67
C GLY A 126 6.49 16.91 -9.54
N VAL A 127 5.88 15.89 -8.98
CA VAL A 127 5.47 14.68 -9.72
C VAL A 127 4.36 14.99 -10.70
N ASP A 128 4.47 14.51 -11.94
CA ASP A 128 3.40 14.50 -12.93
C ASP A 128 2.36 13.43 -12.58
N ILE A 129 1.22 13.84 -12.00
CA ILE A 129 0.15 12.93 -11.59
C ILE A 129 -0.87 12.78 -12.70
N ARG A 130 -1.06 11.56 -13.19
CA ARG A 130 -2.02 11.23 -14.25
C ARG A 130 -3.11 10.31 -13.73
N LEU A 131 -4.26 10.89 -13.43
CA LEU A 131 -5.47 10.20 -13.04
C LEU A 131 -6.22 9.67 -14.28
N ASN A 132 -7.18 8.75 -14.06
CA ASN A 132 -7.93 8.09 -15.14
C ASN A 132 -7.02 7.49 -16.22
N SER A 133 -5.82 7.06 -15.83
CA SER A 133 -4.75 6.63 -16.71
C SER A 133 -4.36 5.18 -16.40
N ARG A 134 -5.19 4.25 -16.84
CA ARG A 134 -4.89 2.82 -16.70
C ARG A 134 -3.81 2.40 -17.66
N VAL A 135 -2.70 1.90 -17.15
CA VAL A 135 -1.65 1.25 -17.93
C VAL A 135 -2.19 -0.09 -18.45
N LYS A 136 -2.09 -0.31 -19.75
CA LYS A 136 -2.57 -1.52 -20.44
C LYS A 136 -1.46 -2.55 -20.63
N ALA A 137 -0.26 -2.07 -20.95
CA ALA A 137 0.91 -2.90 -21.15
C ALA A 137 2.18 -2.14 -20.78
N ILE A 138 3.21 -2.89 -20.40
CA ILE A 138 4.56 -2.42 -20.22
C ILE A 138 5.47 -3.31 -21.02
N THR A 139 6.29 -2.72 -21.88
CA THR A 139 7.30 -3.43 -22.66
C THR A 139 8.67 -2.81 -22.43
N LYS A 140 9.72 -3.51 -22.80
CA LYS A 140 11.10 -3.03 -22.69
C LYS A 140 11.83 -3.30 -23.99
N ASP A 141 12.64 -2.34 -24.41
CA ASP A 141 13.60 -2.48 -25.49
C ASP A 141 14.99 -2.00 -25.01
N GLU A 142 15.93 -1.85 -25.93
CA GLU A 142 17.29 -1.38 -25.65
C GLU A 142 17.34 0.05 -25.07
N ASN A 143 16.31 0.87 -25.32
CA ASN A 143 16.24 2.27 -24.90
C ASN A 143 15.36 2.49 -23.65
N GLY A 144 14.97 1.44 -22.95
CA GLY A 144 14.19 1.52 -21.70
C GLY A 144 12.81 0.89 -21.77
N PHE A 145 11.90 1.41 -20.95
CA PHE A 145 10.54 0.89 -20.81
C PHE A 145 9.54 1.74 -21.58
N ILE A 146 8.54 1.08 -22.13
CA ILE A 146 7.42 1.71 -22.84
C ILE A 146 6.14 1.42 -22.07
N ILE A 147 5.48 2.48 -21.62
CA ILE A 147 4.17 2.43 -20.98
C ILE A 147 3.11 2.65 -22.03
N ASP A 148 2.21 1.69 -22.19
CA ASP A 148 1.10 1.74 -23.15
C ASP A 148 -0.22 1.99 -22.40
N LEU A 149 -0.90 3.08 -22.73
CA LEU A 149 -2.18 3.51 -22.16
C LEU A 149 -3.39 3.10 -23.04
N GLY A 150 -3.14 2.33 -24.12
CA GLY A 150 -4.18 1.95 -25.05
C GLY A 150 -4.40 2.96 -26.18
N GLY A 151 -3.30 3.40 -26.82
CA GLY A 151 -3.28 4.37 -27.91
C GLY A 151 -2.19 5.42 -27.76
N LYS A 152 -1.79 5.73 -26.53
CA LYS A 152 -0.65 6.60 -26.24
C LYS A 152 0.44 5.77 -25.58
N LYS A 153 1.66 5.91 -26.09
CA LYS A 153 2.85 5.24 -25.54
C LYS A 153 3.86 6.27 -25.08
N GLU A 154 4.47 6.03 -23.93
CA GLU A 154 5.49 6.90 -23.35
C GLU A 154 6.69 6.09 -22.87
N ARG A 155 7.90 6.66 -23.01
CA ARG A 155 9.15 6.00 -22.69
C ARG A 155 9.73 6.48 -21.36
N TYR A 156 10.29 5.53 -20.60
CA TYR A 156 10.89 5.75 -19.29
C TYR A 156 12.17 4.93 -19.14
N ASP A 157 13.08 5.42 -18.29
CA ASP A 157 14.32 4.72 -17.95
C ASP A 157 14.07 3.62 -16.91
N ALA A 158 13.08 3.85 -16.03
CA ALA A 158 12.71 2.91 -14.99
C ALA A 158 11.18 2.88 -14.76
N VAL A 159 10.69 1.74 -14.29
CA VAL A 159 9.28 1.54 -13.93
C VAL A 159 9.17 0.91 -12.55
N VAL A 160 8.26 1.44 -11.73
CA VAL A 160 7.92 0.88 -10.43
C VAL A 160 6.48 0.40 -10.46
N LEU A 161 6.26 -0.86 -10.13
CA LEU A 161 4.92 -1.44 -9.98
C LEU A 161 4.45 -1.25 -8.53
N ALA A 162 3.45 -0.41 -8.34
CA ALA A 162 2.82 -0.10 -7.06
C ALA A 162 1.29 -0.26 -7.11
N THR A 163 0.81 -1.22 -7.90
CA THR A 163 -0.60 -1.43 -8.22
C THR A 163 -1.42 -2.05 -7.08
N GLY A 164 -0.78 -2.39 -5.98
CA GLY A 164 -1.41 -3.12 -4.88
C GLY A 164 -1.63 -4.60 -5.21
N GLY A 165 -2.47 -5.25 -4.42
CA GLY A 165 -2.81 -6.66 -4.55
C GLY A 165 -4.06 -6.92 -5.37
N ALA A 166 -4.82 -7.97 -4.97
CA ALA A 166 -6.05 -8.40 -5.63
C ALA A 166 -7.26 -8.40 -4.68
N SER A 167 -7.18 -7.70 -3.54
CA SER A 167 -8.28 -7.52 -2.59
C SER A 167 -8.99 -6.19 -2.79
N TYR A 168 -10.27 -6.11 -2.46
CA TYR A 168 -11.10 -4.90 -2.65
C TYR A 168 -10.98 -4.35 -4.07
N THR A 169 -11.30 -5.17 -5.05
CA THR A 169 -11.11 -4.90 -6.49
C THR A 169 -11.80 -3.63 -6.98
N SER A 170 -12.90 -3.21 -6.32
CA SER A 170 -13.60 -1.95 -6.57
C SER A 170 -12.72 -0.70 -6.34
N THR A 171 -11.63 -0.82 -5.58
CA THR A 171 -10.65 0.25 -5.37
C THR A 171 -9.59 0.33 -6.48
N GLY A 172 -9.63 -0.57 -7.46
CA GLY A 172 -8.67 -0.64 -8.56
C GLY A 172 -7.58 -1.70 -8.39
N SER A 173 -7.54 -2.43 -7.26
CA SER A 173 -6.57 -3.52 -7.02
C SER A 173 -7.05 -4.82 -7.66
N THR A 174 -6.79 -4.97 -8.95
CA THR A 174 -7.27 -6.10 -9.77
C THR A 174 -6.18 -7.10 -10.13
N GLY A 175 -4.97 -6.94 -9.58
CA GLY A 175 -3.85 -7.84 -9.84
C GLY A 175 -3.06 -7.53 -11.10
N ASP A 176 -3.26 -6.37 -11.73
CA ASP A 176 -2.57 -5.98 -12.96
C ASP A 176 -1.03 -6.06 -12.81
N GLY A 177 -0.49 -5.66 -11.65
CA GLY A 177 0.95 -5.72 -11.38
C GLY A 177 1.54 -7.10 -11.41
N TYR A 178 0.79 -8.13 -11.02
CA TYR A 178 1.24 -9.52 -11.12
C TYR A 178 1.38 -9.96 -12.59
N ALA A 179 0.45 -9.52 -13.44
CA ALA A 179 0.50 -9.80 -14.88
C ALA A 179 1.72 -9.10 -15.52
N PHE A 180 1.98 -7.84 -15.17
CA PHE A 180 3.15 -7.12 -15.63
C PHE A 180 4.45 -7.78 -15.18
N ALA A 181 4.56 -8.17 -13.91
CA ALA A 181 5.73 -8.85 -13.38
C ALA A 181 6.00 -10.18 -14.11
N LYS A 182 4.96 -10.98 -14.35
CA LYS A 182 5.07 -12.23 -15.13
C LYS A 182 5.56 -11.98 -16.57
N ALA A 183 5.08 -10.91 -17.22
CA ALA A 183 5.50 -10.55 -18.56
C ALA A 183 7.01 -10.22 -18.65
N PHE A 184 7.62 -9.80 -17.54
CA PHE A 184 9.07 -9.61 -17.40
C PHE A 184 9.83 -10.83 -16.87
N GLY A 185 9.19 -12.01 -16.79
CA GLY A 185 9.83 -13.26 -16.40
C GLY A 185 9.91 -13.47 -14.88
N HIS A 186 9.28 -12.62 -14.06
CA HIS A 186 9.23 -12.84 -12.62
C HIS A 186 8.27 -13.98 -12.26
N SER A 187 8.66 -14.78 -11.30
CA SER A 187 7.78 -15.77 -10.69
C SER A 187 6.79 -15.08 -9.75
N VAL A 188 5.53 -15.47 -9.84
CA VAL A 188 4.48 -15.03 -8.91
C VAL A 188 3.90 -16.26 -8.24
N THR A 189 4.06 -16.36 -6.93
CA THR A 189 3.49 -17.45 -6.12
C THR A 189 1.95 -17.38 -6.16
N PRO A 190 1.25 -18.48 -5.89
CA PRO A 190 -0.21 -18.47 -5.80
C PRO A 190 -0.69 -17.38 -4.83
N ILE A 191 -1.66 -16.58 -5.31
CA ILE A 191 -2.26 -15.51 -4.50
C ILE A 191 -3.32 -16.15 -3.63
N VAL A 192 -3.12 -16.06 -2.31
CA VAL A 192 -4.06 -16.59 -1.32
C VAL A 192 -4.47 -15.48 -0.35
N PRO A 193 -5.67 -15.55 0.25
CA PRO A 193 -6.09 -14.61 1.27
C PRO A 193 -5.14 -14.63 2.47
N SER A 194 -4.84 -13.45 3.02
CA SER A 194 -4.07 -13.31 4.27
C SER A 194 -4.99 -13.19 5.49
N LEU A 195 -6.19 -12.64 5.30
CA LEU A 195 -7.21 -12.50 6.31
C LEU A 195 -8.56 -12.89 5.71
N ILE A 196 -9.28 -13.77 6.40
CA ILE A 196 -10.60 -14.26 5.99
C ILE A 196 -11.57 -14.22 7.16
N SER A 197 -12.86 -14.23 6.86
CA SER A 197 -13.91 -14.48 7.86
C SER A 197 -13.89 -15.95 8.27
N LEU A 198 -14.30 -16.21 9.51
CA LEU A 198 -14.59 -17.57 9.97
C LEU A 198 -16.09 -17.84 9.79
N GLU A 199 -16.42 -19.03 9.33
CA GLU A 199 -17.75 -19.57 9.34
C GLU A 199 -17.90 -20.47 10.55
N THR A 200 -19.05 -20.42 11.22
CA THR A 200 -19.35 -21.28 12.36
C THR A 200 -20.37 -22.34 11.96
N GLU A 201 -20.31 -23.50 12.61
CA GLU A 201 -21.31 -24.56 12.45
C GLU A 201 -22.64 -24.14 13.10
N GLU A 202 -22.58 -23.30 14.13
CA GLU A 202 -23.74 -22.82 14.85
C GLU A 202 -24.44 -21.67 14.14
N GLU A 203 -25.76 -21.61 14.23
CA GLU A 203 -26.62 -20.59 13.61
C GLU A 203 -26.73 -19.30 14.46
N TRP A 204 -26.57 -19.39 15.80
CA TRP A 204 -26.76 -18.24 16.68
C TRP A 204 -25.85 -17.02 16.40
N PRO A 205 -24.63 -17.15 15.82
CA PRO A 205 -23.85 -15.96 15.49
C PRO A 205 -24.51 -15.05 14.46
N LYS A 206 -25.39 -15.57 13.62
CA LYS A 206 -26.19 -14.78 12.67
C LYS A 206 -27.15 -13.81 13.37
N GLU A 207 -27.70 -14.22 14.52
CA GLU A 207 -28.58 -13.39 15.34
C GLU A 207 -27.83 -12.21 15.99
N LEU A 208 -26.51 -12.32 16.10
CA LEU A 208 -25.63 -11.29 16.66
C LEU A 208 -24.97 -10.41 15.59
N MET A 209 -25.50 -10.40 14.38
CA MET A 209 -24.95 -9.60 13.28
C MET A 209 -24.86 -8.12 13.67
N GLY A 210 -23.65 -7.55 13.53
CA GLY A 210 -23.35 -6.16 13.91
C GLY A 210 -22.84 -5.99 15.34
N LEU A 211 -22.87 -7.03 16.18
CA LEU A 211 -22.28 -6.98 17.51
C LEU A 211 -20.74 -6.96 17.42
N SER A 212 -20.14 -5.98 18.04
CA SER A 212 -18.68 -5.91 18.23
C SER A 212 -18.33 -6.18 19.69
N LEU A 213 -17.64 -7.29 19.92
CA LEU A 213 -17.14 -7.61 21.26
C LEU A 213 -15.96 -6.69 21.60
N LYS A 214 -15.96 -6.17 22.83
CA LYS A 214 -14.89 -5.31 23.35
C LYS A 214 -14.23 -5.99 24.55
N ASN A 215 -12.92 -5.81 24.69
CA ASN A 215 -12.12 -6.32 25.81
C ASN A 215 -12.22 -7.84 25.98
N VAL A 216 -12.22 -8.57 24.86
CA VAL A 216 -12.24 -10.05 24.86
C VAL A 216 -10.91 -10.60 24.40
N THR A 217 -10.60 -11.80 24.83
CA THR A 217 -9.51 -12.63 24.33
C THR A 217 -10.12 -13.75 23.46
N LEU A 218 -9.64 -13.87 22.25
CA LEU A 218 -9.98 -14.99 21.37
C LEU A 218 -8.86 -16.03 21.44
N ASN A 219 -9.22 -17.25 21.83
CA ASN A 219 -8.30 -18.38 21.83
C ASN A 219 -8.75 -19.39 20.79
N ALA A 220 -7.82 -19.89 19.98
CA ALA A 220 -8.06 -20.96 19.04
C ALA A 220 -7.45 -22.26 19.58
N TYR A 221 -8.21 -23.35 19.49
CA TYR A 221 -7.76 -24.65 19.95
C TYR A 221 -7.86 -25.67 18.81
N ASN A 222 -6.85 -26.50 18.64
CA ASN A 222 -6.93 -27.62 17.72
C ASN A 222 -7.76 -28.77 18.31
N LYS A 223 -8.00 -29.84 17.49
CA LYS A 223 -8.74 -31.03 17.93
C LYS A 223 -8.19 -31.73 19.19
N LYS A 224 -6.91 -31.50 19.52
CA LYS A 224 -6.26 -32.02 20.73
C LYS A 224 -6.36 -31.05 21.92
N LYS A 225 -7.23 -30.04 21.84
CA LYS A 225 -7.41 -28.98 22.86
C LYS A 225 -6.11 -28.24 23.22
N LYS A 226 -5.17 -28.15 22.27
CA LYS A 226 -3.97 -27.33 22.43
C LYS A 226 -4.21 -25.96 21.79
N LEU A 227 -3.78 -24.91 22.46
CA LEU A 227 -3.78 -23.56 21.93
C LEU A 227 -2.95 -23.53 20.62
N VAL A 228 -3.47 -22.89 19.58
CA VAL A 228 -2.86 -22.80 18.26
C VAL A 228 -2.29 -21.40 18.06
#